data_bd957ff020ccac92f2e9ad984db0cfba
#
_entry.id   bd957ff020ccac92f2e9ad984db0cfba
#
_cell.length_a   1.000
_cell.length_b   1.000
_cell.length_c   1.000
_cell.angle_alpha   90.00
_cell.angle_beta   90.00
_cell.angle_gamma   90.00
#
_symmetry.space_group_name_H-M   'P 1'
#
loop_
_entity.id
_entity.type
_entity.pdbx_description
1 polymer ?
#
loop_
_entity_poly.entity_id
_entity_poly.type
_entity_poly.pdbx_seq_one_letter_code
_entity_poly.pdbx_strand_id
1 'polypeptide(L)'
;MRQAVLLTLACAPVVTVLGACDGNLSSRGDDDAGVAADAYVAEAPDAGTTEAPDAFSAAEPDAFIPPLGDCTMGTPLTEPIAGCRPTPMPSTGDPAEDCVRRINQFRCECQHLPPLMRWRDGEACADQMAQYDSEGRGPHAGFRDRICTGGNAQNECPGWGSIDQTVSGCLQQMWDEGPGEPFSEHGHYINMSSSRYSMVACGYYTTPSGEVWAVQNFR
;
A
#
# COMPACT_ATOMS: atom_id res chain seq x y z
N MET A 1 -67.60 27.00 20.01
CA MET A 1 -66.79 26.46 21.08
C MET A 1 -65.59 25.76 20.43
N ARG A 2 -64.42 26.39 20.49
CA ARG A 2 -63.18 25.82 19.97
C ARG A 2 -62.27 25.56 21.12
N GLN A 3 -61.97 24.28 21.39
CA GLN A 3 -61.00 23.90 22.42
C GLN A 3 -59.59 24.02 21.83
N ALA A 4 -58.74 24.79 22.51
CA ALA A 4 -57.29 24.86 22.25
C ALA A 4 -56.61 23.75 23.04
N VAL A 5 -55.82 22.91 22.36
CA VAL A 5 -54.94 21.92 23.01
C VAL A 5 -53.56 22.55 23.14
N LEU A 6 -53.13 22.76 24.40
CA LEU A 6 -51.78 23.15 24.73
C LEU A 6 -50.88 21.91 24.71
N LEU A 7 -49.86 21.93 23.84
CA LEU A 7 -48.76 20.98 23.89
C LEU A 7 -47.66 21.56 24.80
N THR A 8 -47.41 20.93 25.91
CA THR A 8 -46.25 21.20 26.80
C THR A 8 -45.05 20.43 26.31
N LEU A 9 -44.03 21.15 25.87
CA LEU A 9 -42.69 20.56 25.64
C LEU A 9 -42.01 20.37 27.00
N ALA A 10 -41.65 19.12 27.30
CA ALA A 10 -40.80 18.77 28.42
C ALA A 10 -39.34 18.83 27.99
N CYS A 11 -38.56 19.74 28.54
CA CYS A 11 -37.10 19.75 28.47
C CYS A 11 -36.55 18.69 29.42
N ALA A 12 -35.77 17.74 28.90
CA ALA A 12 -34.95 16.82 29.67
C ALA A 12 -33.59 17.47 30.01
N PRO A 13 -33.07 17.31 31.24
CA PRO A 13 -31.79 17.88 31.61
C PRO A 13 -30.63 17.06 30.98
N VAL A 14 -29.68 17.78 30.40
CA VAL A 14 -28.37 17.26 29.98
C VAL A 14 -27.51 17.07 31.24
N VAL A 15 -27.18 15.83 31.54
CA VAL A 15 -26.21 15.51 32.60
C VAL A 15 -24.80 15.66 32.02
N THR A 16 -24.11 16.70 32.40
CA THR A 16 -22.68 16.90 32.13
C THR A 16 -21.89 16.09 33.17
N VAL A 17 -21.26 15.00 32.74
CA VAL A 17 -20.29 14.27 33.55
C VAL A 17 -18.92 14.90 33.32
N LEU A 18 -18.48 15.68 34.33
CA LEU A 18 -17.10 16.13 34.46
C LEU A 18 -16.27 14.98 35.03
N GLY A 19 -15.56 14.27 34.18
CA GLY A 19 -14.50 13.34 34.57
C GLY A 19 -13.17 14.04 34.45
N ALA A 20 -12.61 14.50 35.56
CA ALA A 20 -11.22 14.94 35.66
C ALA A 20 -10.34 13.70 35.70
N CYS A 21 -9.48 13.50 34.68
CA CYS A 21 -8.31 12.65 34.78
C CYS A 21 -7.09 13.53 34.49
N ASP A 22 -6.41 13.94 35.54
CA ASP A 22 -5.07 14.49 35.50
C ASP A 22 -4.11 13.40 35.00
N GLY A 23 -3.74 13.49 33.74
CA GLY A 23 -2.65 12.73 33.12
C GLY A 23 -1.71 13.70 32.45
N ASN A 24 -0.59 13.96 33.13
CA ASN A 24 0.52 14.75 32.62
C ASN A 24 1.04 14.19 31.31
N LEU A 25 0.58 14.70 30.18
CA LEU A 25 1.12 14.45 28.85
C LEU A 25 2.05 15.60 28.51
N SER A 26 3.35 15.29 28.61
CA SER A 26 4.42 16.06 28.04
C SER A 26 4.08 16.40 26.59
N SER A 27 3.98 17.69 26.29
CA SER A 27 3.80 18.22 24.94
C SER A 27 4.99 17.83 24.06
N ARG A 28 4.85 16.75 23.31
CA ARG A 28 5.56 16.61 22.04
C ARG A 28 4.67 17.25 20.99
N GLY A 29 5.24 18.20 20.28
CA GLY A 29 4.54 18.95 19.24
C GLY A 29 3.90 18.00 18.24
N ASP A 30 2.60 18.17 18.11
CA ASP A 30 1.81 17.57 17.05
C ASP A 30 2.12 18.29 15.75
N ASP A 31 3.27 17.95 15.14
CA ASP A 31 3.41 18.04 13.71
C ASP A 31 2.84 16.73 13.15
N ASP A 32 1.54 16.61 13.31
CA ASP A 32 0.75 15.63 12.56
C ASP A 32 0.65 16.12 11.12
N ALA A 33 1.79 16.09 10.45
CA ALA A 33 1.80 16.03 9.00
C ALA A 33 1.08 14.73 8.67
N GLY A 34 -0.17 14.86 8.28
CA GLY A 34 -0.96 13.76 7.78
C GLY A 34 -0.08 12.88 6.91
N VAL A 35 -0.11 11.57 7.16
CA VAL A 35 0.73 10.59 6.48
C VAL A 35 0.38 10.66 5.01
N ALA A 36 1.01 11.63 4.34
CA ALA A 36 0.89 11.82 2.91
C ALA A 36 1.42 10.57 2.23
N ALA A 37 0.71 10.13 1.24
CA ALA A 37 0.94 8.98 0.41
C ALA A 37 2.36 8.44 0.42
N ASP A 38 2.54 7.22 0.91
CA ASP A 38 3.79 6.48 0.94
C ASP A 38 4.17 5.91 -0.43
N ALA A 39 3.90 6.66 -1.49
CA ALA A 39 4.30 6.33 -2.84
C ALA A 39 5.49 7.16 -3.26
N TYR A 40 6.53 6.51 -3.75
CA TYR A 40 7.75 7.13 -4.21
C TYR A 40 8.13 6.64 -5.62
N VAL A 41 8.54 7.56 -6.47
CA VAL A 41 9.09 7.26 -7.79
C VAL A 41 10.50 7.83 -7.85
N ALA A 42 11.50 6.98 -8.12
CA ALA A 42 12.88 7.41 -8.30
C ALA A 42 13.00 8.24 -9.59
N GLU A 43 13.69 9.36 -9.52
CA GLU A 43 14.13 10.06 -10.73
C GLU A 43 15.08 9.15 -11.51
N ALA A 44 14.89 9.09 -12.83
CA ALA A 44 15.72 8.28 -13.70
C ALA A 44 17.17 8.78 -13.62
N PRO A 45 18.17 7.92 -13.37
CA PRO A 45 19.56 8.34 -13.45
C PRO A 45 19.94 8.67 -14.89
N ASP A 46 20.70 9.74 -15.04
CA ASP A 46 21.31 10.15 -16.31
C ASP A 46 22.15 8.99 -16.89
N ALA A 47 22.02 8.77 -18.19
CA ALA A 47 22.68 7.67 -18.87
C ALA A 47 24.21 7.88 -18.90
N GLY A 48 24.92 7.16 -18.03
CA GLY A 48 26.36 7.20 -17.99
C GLY A 48 27.01 5.86 -17.59
N THR A 49 27.68 5.27 -18.58
CA THR A 49 28.72 4.22 -18.53
C THR A 49 28.30 2.77 -18.28
N THR A 50 28.47 2.01 -19.35
CA THR A 50 28.49 0.56 -19.48
C THR A 50 29.68 -0.06 -18.76
N GLU A 51 29.42 -0.89 -17.72
CA GLU A 51 30.31 -1.96 -17.32
C GLU A 51 29.70 -3.31 -17.70
N ALA A 52 30.53 -4.22 -18.21
CA ALA A 52 30.11 -5.52 -18.72
C ALA A 52 29.66 -6.43 -17.57
N PRO A 53 28.64 -7.28 -17.77
CA PRO A 53 28.12 -8.10 -16.68
C PRO A 53 28.97 -9.34 -16.45
N ASP A 54 29.30 -9.57 -15.18
CA ASP A 54 29.78 -10.85 -14.68
C ASP A 54 28.70 -11.93 -14.90
N ALA A 55 29.16 -13.15 -15.23
CA ALA A 55 28.33 -14.28 -15.60
C ALA A 55 27.31 -14.63 -14.52
N PHE A 56 26.09 -14.17 -14.68
CA PHE A 56 24.96 -14.56 -13.85
C PHE A 56 24.63 -16.04 -14.08
N SER A 57 24.64 -16.80 -12.97
CA SER A 57 23.90 -18.05 -12.88
C SER A 57 22.45 -17.77 -13.33
N ALA A 58 21.94 -18.55 -14.27
CA ALA A 58 20.58 -18.38 -14.77
C ALA A 58 19.60 -18.53 -13.60
N ALA A 59 19.10 -17.39 -13.09
CA ALA A 59 17.96 -17.39 -12.19
C ALA A 59 16.80 -18.07 -12.91
N GLU A 60 16.06 -18.91 -12.20
CA GLU A 60 14.82 -19.46 -12.75
C GLU A 60 13.94 -18.28 -13.19
N PRO A 61 13.30 -18.38 -14.38
CA PRO A 61 12.48 -17.29 -14.88
C PRO A 61 11.41 -16.95 -13.83
N ASP A 62 11.26 -15.65 -13.54
CA ASP A 62 10.23 -15.15 -12.65
C ASP A 62 8.92 -15.89 -12.92
N ALA A 63 8.41 -16.58 -11.90
CA ALA A 63 7.26 -17.43 -12.10
C ALA A 63 6.06 -16.57 -12.51
N PHE A 64 5.56 -16.82 -13.71
CA PHE A 64 4.30 -16.22 -14.16
C PHE A 64 3.21 -16.68 -13.19
N ILE A 65 2.66 -15.75 -12.43
CA ILE A 65 1.46 -15.99 -11.65
C ILE A 65 0.32 -16.01 -12.67
N PRO A 66 -0.35 -17.17 -12.88
CA PRO A 66 -1.44 -17.23 -13.82
C PRO A 66 -2.48 -16.17 -13.44
N PRO A 67 -3.02 -15.45 -14.43
CA PRO A 67 -3.98 -14.41 -14.18
C PRO A 67 -5.15 -14.95 -13.37
N LEU A 68 -5.57 -14.18 -12.40
CA LEU A 68 -6.81 -14.34 -11.68
C LEU A 68 -7.97 -14.24 -12.65
N GLY A 69 -8.56 -15.36 -13.03
CA GLY A 69 -9.57 -15.36 -14.05
C GLY A 69 -9.10 -14.70 -15.36
N ASP A 70 -9.98 -14.49 -16.28
CA ASP A 70 -9.65 -13.96 -17.61
C ASP A 70 -9.39 -12.43 -17.55
N CYS A 71 -8.28 -11.99 -16.94
CA CYS A 71 -7.83 -10.58 -16.97
C CYS A 71 -7.56 -10.05 -18.38
N THR A 72 -7.61 -10.94 -19.36
CA THR A 72 -7.47 -10.59 -20.77
C THR A 72 -8.79 -10.14 -21.41
N MET A 73 -9.88 -10.18 -20.67
CA MET A 73 -11.23 -9.94 -21.18
C MET A 73 -11.67 -8.48 -21.06
N GLY A 74 -10.96 -7.58 -21.65
CA GLY A 74 -11.45 -6.21 -21.76
C GLY A 74 -10.39 -5.23 -22.24
N THR A 75 -10.85 -4.14 -22.81
CA THR A 75 -9.98 -2.99 -23.04
C THR A 75 -9.65 -2.39 -21.67
N PRO A 76 -8.38 -2.08 -21.38
CA PRO A 76 -8.01 -1.37 -20.17
C PRO A 76 -8.87 -0.11 -19.98
N LEU A 77 -9.38 0.07 -18.76
CA LEU A 77 -10.18 1.25 -18.42
C LEU A 77 -9.22 2.40 -18.11
N THR A 78 -9.59 3.61 -18.53
CA THR A 78 -8.85 4.83 -18.18
C THR A 78 -8.94 5.17 -16.69
N GLU A 79 -10.06 4.80 -16.07
CA GLU A 79 -10.34 5.01 -14.66
C GLU A 79 -10.75 3.67 -14.03
N PRO A 80 -10.46 3.45 -12.75
CA PRO A 80 -10.91 2.25 -12.06
C PRO A 80 -12.44 2.26 -11.90
N ILE A 81 -13.02 1.08 -11.80
CA ILE A 81 -14.43 0.91 -11.45
C ILE A 81 -14.66 1.50 -10.05
N ALA A 82 -15.54 2.47 -9.95
CA ALA A 82 -15.80 3.17 -8.69
C ALA A 82 -16.23 2.20 -7.57
N GLY A 83 -15.58 2.31 -6.42
CA GLY A 83 -15.85 1.46 -5.25
C GLY A 83 -15.51 -0.01 -5.44
N CYS A 84 -14.64 -0.35 -6.39
CA CYS A 84 -14.20 -1.72 -6.63
C CYS A 84 -13.42 -2.26 -5.45
N ARG A 85 -13.98 -3.28 -4.78
CA ARG A 85 -13.40 -3.95 -3.61
C ARG A 85 -13.53 -5.46 -3.77
N PRO A 86 -12.68 -6.07 -4.58
CA PRO A 86 -12.74 -7.51 -4.78
C PRO A 86 -12.44 -8.25 -3.46
N THR A 87 -13.13 -9.34 -3.23
CA THR A 87 -12.87 -10.18 -2.05
C THR A 87 -11.45 -10.73 -2.12
N PRO A 88 -10.63 -10.55 -1.07
CA PRO A 88 -9.30 -11.14 -1.03
C PRO A 88 -9.34 -12.65 -1.28
N MET A 89 -8.40 -13.15 -2.06
CA MET A 89 -8.28 -14.59 -2.28
C MET A 89 -7.73 -15.30 -1.05
N PRO A 90 -7.98 -16.61 -0.91
CA PRO A 90 -7.33 -17.41 0.12
C PRO A 90 -5.79 -17.30 0.01
N SER A 91 -5.12 -17.23 1.17
CA SER A 91 -3.65 -17.21 1.21
C SER A 91 -3.08 -18.51 0.61
N THR A 92 -1.98 -18.35 -0.10
CA THR A 92 -1.18 -19.45 -0.64
C THR A 92 -0.22 -20.01 0.40
N GLY A 93 -0.02 -19.29 1.52
CA GLY A 93 1.03 -19.55 2.50
C GLY A 93 2.37 -18.88 2.15
N ASP A 94 2.46 -18.18 1.01
CA ASP A 94 3.59 -17.35 0.59
C ASP A 94 3.14 -15.87 0.57
N PRO A 95 3.53 -15.06 1.57
CA PRO A 95 3.11 -13.67 1.67
C PRO A 95 3.43 -12.81 0.46
N ALA A 96 4.60 -13.01 -0.15
CA ALA A 96 5.01 -12.26 -1.32
C ALA A 96 4.12 -12.60 -2.53
N GLU A 97 3.76 -13.86 -2.71
CA GLU A 97 2.81 -14.27 -3.73
C GLU A 97 1.41 -13.70 -3.46
N ASP A 98 0.94 -13.76 -2.24
CA ASP A 98 -0.39 -13.24 -1.87
C ASP A 98 -0.50 -11.73 -2.14
N CYS A 99 0.56 -10.97 -1.86
CA CYS A 99 0.65 -9.55 -2.17
C CYS A 99 0.58 -9.31 -3.69
N VAL A 100 1.40 -9.98 -4.48
CA VAL A 100 1.39 -9.83 -5.95
C VAL A 100 0.04 -10.21 -6.52
N ARG A 101 -0.57 -11.30 -6.04
CA ARG A 101 -1.92 -11.71 -6.45
C ARG A 101 -2.96 -10.65 -6.10
N ARG A 102 -2.85 -10.04 -4.92
CA ARG A 102 -3.79 -8.99 -4.51
C ARG A 102 -3.67 -7.73 -5.37
N ILE A 103 -2.46 -7.27 -5.67
CA ILE A 103 -2.23 -6.16 -6.59
C ILE A 103 -2.81 -6.48 -7.98
N ASN A 104 -2.55 -7.68 -8.48
CA ASN A 104 -3.06 -8.13 -9.77
C ASN A 104 -4.59 -8.26 -9.78
N GLN A 105 -5.19 -8.63 -8.65
CA GLN A 105 -6.64 -8.67 -8.50
C GLN A 105 -7.26 -7.29 -8.72
N PHE A 106 -6.70 -6.24 -8.11
CA PHE A 106 -7.15 -4.86 -8.36
C PHE A 106 -6.94 -4.45 -9.82
N ARG A 107 -5.76 -4.70 -10.36
CA ARG A 107 -5.45 -4.37 -11.75
C ARG A 107 -6.44 -5.04 -12.72
N CYS A 108 -6.72 -6.31 -12.50
CA CYS A 108 -7.60 -7.09 -13.34
C CYS A 108 -9.08 -6.72 -13.16
N GLU A 109 -9.60 -6.91 -11.94
CA GLU A 109 -11.03 -6.83 -11.68
C GLU A 109 -11.53 -5.38 -11.64
N CYS A 110 -10.67 -4.45 -11.23
CA CYS A 110 -11.07 -3.05 -11.04
C CYS A 110 -10.73 -2.13 -12.21
N GLN A 111 -9.78 -2.50 -13.08
CA GLN A 111 -9.38 -1.60 -14.17
C GLN A 111 -9.00 -2.32 -15.48
N HIS A 112 -9.13 -3.63 -15.55
CA HIS A 112 -8.80 -4.45 -16.73
C HIS A 112 -7.36 -4.28 -17.22
N LEU A 113 -6.43 -4.04 -16.30
CA LEU A 113 -5.01 -3.88 -16.61
C LEU A 113 -4.29 -5.23 -16.67
N PRO A 114 -3.24 -5.37 -17.49
CA PRO A 114 -2.39 -6.55 -17.49
C PRO A 114 -1.78 -6.80 -16.11
N PRO A 115 -1.62 -8.06 -15.68
CA PRO A 115 -0.99 -8.38 -14.42
C PRO A 115 0.50 -8.03 -14.43
N LEU A 116 1.04 -7.73 -13.25
CA LEU A 116 2.48 -7.63 -13.00
C LEU A 116 3.03 -9.02 -12.72
N MET A 117 4.25 -9.30 -13.17
CA MET A 117 4.99 -10.50 -12.78
C MET A 117 5.53 -10.35 -11.35
N ARG A 118 5.67 -11.45 -10.65
CA ARG A 118 6.36 -11.50 -9.36
C ARG A 118 7.87 -11.34 -9.59
N TRP A 119 8.46 -10.32 -8.99
CA TRP A 119 9.90 -10.09 -9.06
C TRP A 119 10.62 -10.71 -7.86
N ARG A 120 10.90 -12.03 -7.95
CA ARG A 120 11.50 -12.81 -6.85
C ARG A 120 12.87 -12.29 -6.41
N ASP A 121 13.73 -11.90 -7.36
CA ASP A 121 15.06 -11.36 -7.05
C ASP A 121 15.01 -10.04 -6.28
N GLY A 122 13.90 -9.32 -6.34
CA GLY A 122 13.68 -8.07 -5.60
C GLY A 122 13.15 -8.24 -4.18
N GLU A 123 12.63 -9.43 -3.82
CA GLU A 123 11.93 -9.66 -2.55
C GLU A 123 12.86 -9.48 -1.34
N ALA A 124 14.07 -10.04 -1.39
CA ALA A 124 15.05 -9.87 -0.31
C ALA A 124 15.43 -8.39 -0.08
N CYS A 125 15.44 -7.57 -1.14
CA CYS A 125 15.64 -6.14 -1.03
C CYS A 125 14.42 -5.45 -0.40
N ALA A 126 13.21 -5.86 -0.78
CA ALA A 126 11.97 -5.33 -0.19
C ALA A 126 11.86 -5.67 1.30
N ASP A 127 12.26 -6.88 1.74
CA ASP A 127 12.34 -7.26 3.16
C ASP A 127 13.33 -6.37 3.91
N GLN A 128 14.53 -6.14 3.34
CA GLN A 128 15.55 -5.27 3.95
C GLN A 128 15.07 -3.83 4.09
N MET A 129 14.33 -3.31 3.09
CA MET A 129 13.76 -1.96 3.15
C MET A 129 12.68 -1.89 4.24
N ALA A 130 11.76 -2.85 4.30
CA ALA A 130 10.74 -2.91 5.35
C ALA A 130 11.36 -2.93 6.76
N GLN A 131 12.42 -3.70 6.95
CA GLN A 131 13.17 -3.70 8.21
C GLN A 131 13.79 -2.34 8.49
N TYR A 132 14.55 -1.80 7.53
CA TYR A 132 15.27 -0.54 7.67
C TYR A 132 14.33 0.61 8.03
N ASP A 133 13.18 0.69 7.37
CA ASP A 133 12.20 1.74 7.57
C ASP A 133 11.51 1.62 8.93
N SER A 134 11.22 0.39 9.39
CA SER A 134 10.61 0.11 10.69
C SER A 134 11.47 0.49 11.90
N GLU A 135 12.78 0.65 11.74
CA GLU A 135 13.73 1.01 12.79
C GLU A 135 13.74 2.52 13.15
N GLY A 136 12.62 3.21 12.93
CA GLY A 136 12.43 4.62 13.28
C GLY A 136 12.93 5.62 12.24
N ARG A 137 13.25 5.16 11.03
CA ARG A 137 13.65 6.02 9.91
C ARG A 137 12.45 6.51 9.09
N GLY A 138 11.30 5.86 9.30
CA GLY A 138 10.05 6.15 8.62
C GLY A 138 9.97 5.59 7.21
N PRO A 139 8.76 5.67 6.59
CA PRO A 139 8.50 5.09 5.28
C PRO A 139 9.47 5.58 4.20
N HIS A 140 9.79 4.68 3.26
CA HIS A 140 10.65 4.92 2.09
C HIS A 140 12.10 5.33 2.39
N ALA A 141 12.57 5.27 3.63
CA ALA A 141 13.94 5.62 3.96
C ALA A 141 14.93 4.72 3.22
N GLY A 142 14.71 3.41 3.21
CA GLY A 142 15.56 2.45 2.52
C GLY A 142 15.59 2.66 1.00
N PHE A 143 14.46 3.06 0.43
CA PHE A 143 14.36 3.38 -1.00
C PHE A 143 15.12 4.67 -1.34
N ARG A 144 14.93 5.75 -0.55
CA ARG A 144 15.67 7.01 -0.69
C ARG A 144 17.18 6.81 -0.53
N ASP A 145 17.57 6.05 0.48
CA ASP A 145 18.97 5.81 0.83
C ASP A 145 19.63 4.76 -0.08
N ARG A 146 18.83 4.12 -0.96
CA ARG A 146 19.28 3.12 -1.93
C ARG A 146 20.08 1.99 -1.26
N ILE A 147 19.56 1.47 -0.14
CA ILE A 147 20.24 0.41 0.62
C ILE A 147 20.41 -0.88 -0.19
N CYS A 148 19.59 -1.06 -1.21
CA CYS A 148 19.66 -2.11 -2.22
C CYS A 148 18.93 -1.66 -3.49
N THR A 149 18.89 -2.50 -4.54
CA THR A 149 18.21 -2.16 -5.79
C THR A 149 16.71 -2.41 -5.69
N GLY A 150 15.95 -1.40 -5.29
CA GLY A 150 14.50 -1.46 -5.01
C GLY A 150 13.57 -1.18 -6.20
N GLY A 151 14.07 -1.16 -7.44
CA GLY A 151 13.23 -0.86 -8.60
C GLY A 151 13.08 0.65 -8.87
N ASN A 152 11.96 1.04 -9.51
CA ASN A 152 11.71 2.40 -10.00
C ASN A 152 10.65 3.15 -9.20
N ALA A 153 9.84 2.46 -8.41
CA ALA A 153 8.85 3.03 -7.50
C ALA A 153 8.61 2.09 -6.32
N GLN A 154 8.07 2.65 -5.25
CA GLN A 154 7.78 1.89 -4.04
C GLN A 154 6.44 2.33 -3.44
N ASN A 155 5.69 1.36 -2.94
CA ASN A 155 4.60 1.54 -1.99
C ASN A 155 4.99 0.91 -0.67
N GLU A 156 4.40 1.38 0.44
CA GLU A 156 4.70 0.84 1.76
C GLU A 156 3.48 0.81 2.68
N CYS A 157 3.41 -0.23 3.51
CA CYS A 157 2.40 -0.44 4.54
C CYS A 157 3.06 -0.45 5.92
N PRO A 158 3.22 0.69 6.58
CA PRO A 158 3.87 0.76 7.88
C PRO A 158 2.94 0.34 9.03
N GLY A 159 3.44 -0.49 9.95
CA GLY A 159 2.83 -0.71 11.27
C GLY A 159 1.48 -1.45 11.29
N TRP A 160 1.26 -2.42 10.42
CA TRP A 160 0.04 -3.22 10.40
C TRP A 160 0.08 -4.38 11.40
N GLY A 161 -1.10 -4.83 11.85
CA GLY A 161 -1.20 -5.89 12.88
C GLY A 161 -0.87 -7.30 12.40
N SER A 162 -0.89 -7.56 11.09
CA SER A 162 -0.52 -8.85 10.49
C SER A 162 -0.28 -8.73 8.99
N ILE A 163 0.38 -9.74 8.41
CA ILE A 163 0.55 -9.85 6.96
C ILE A 163 -0.81 -9.92 6.25
N ASP A 164 -1.75 -10.70 6.76
CA ASP A 164 -3.09 -10.79 6.16
C ASP A 164 -3.80 -9.43 6.13
N GLN A 165 -3.60 -8.63 7.17
CA GLN A 165 -4.15 -7.27 7.19
C GLN A 165 -3.45 -6.33 6.21
N THR A 166 -2.16 -6.48 5.97
CA THR A 166 -1.48 -5.70 4.93
C THR A 166 -2.00 -6.06 3.55
N VAL A 167 -2.14 -7.35 3.25
CA VAL A 167 -2.63 -7.84 1.95
C VAL A 167 -4.10 -7.48 1.72
N SER A 168 -4.96 -7.65 2.74
CA SER A 168 -6.40 -7.39 2.57
C SER A 168 -6.79 -5.93 2.78
N GLY A 169 -6.16 -5.24 3.71
CA GLY A 169 -6.52 -3.89 4.16
C GLY A 169 -5.64 -2.80 3.55
N CYS A 170 -4.32 -2.83 3.77
CA CYS A 170 -3.42 -1.79 3.27
C CYS A 170 -3.47 -1.66 1.75
N LEU A 171 -3.34 -2.77 1.02
CA LEU A 171 -3.40 -2.74 -0.45
C LEU A 171 -4.76 -2.27 -0.96
N GLN A 172 -5.85 -2.51 -0.21
CA GLN A 172 -7.16 -1.92 -0.55
C GLN A 172 -7.17 -0.41 -0.35
N GLN A 173 -6.62 0.08 0.77
CA GLN A 173 -6.53 1.53 1.02
C GLN A 173 -5.72 2.24 -0.06
N MET A 174 -4.59 1.65 -0.46
CA MET A 174 -3.77 2.15 -1.55
C MET A 174 -4.54 2.24 -2.88
N TRP A 175 -5.33 1.21 -3.19
CA TRP A 175 -6.16 1.23 -4.40
C TRP A 175 -7.29 2.26 -4.31
N ASP A 176 -7.86 2.44 -3.12
CA ASP A 176 -8.97 3.37 -2.87
C ASP A 176 -8.57 4.86 -3.02
N GLU A 177 -7.28 5.19 -3.01
CA GLU A 177 -6.80 6.54 -3.33
C GLU A 177 -7.27 6.99 -4.71
N GLY A 178 -7.37 6.05 -5.65
CA GLY A 178 -7.79 6.34 -7.01
C GLY A 178 -6.84 7.27 -7.78
N PRO A 179 -7.18 7.59 -9.03
CA PRO A 179 -6.40 8.51 -9.84
C PRO A 179 -6.61 9.95 -9.40
N GLY A 180 -5.56 10.77 -9.44
CA GLY A 180 -5.67 12.18 -9.07
C GLY A 180 -4.34 12.88 -8.92
N GLU A 181 -4.44 14.13 -8.45
CA GLU A 181 -3.34 15.00 -8.09
C GLU A 181 -3.65 15.64 -6.71
N PRO A 182 -2.69 15.87 -5.85
CA PRO A 182 -1.25 15.68 -6.08
C PRO A 182 -0.82 14.21 -5.94
N PHE A 183 0.34 13.85 -6.48
CA PHE A 183 0.91 12.50 -6.37
C PHE A 183 0.98 12.02 -4.91
N SER A 184 1.24 12.90 -3.96
CA SER A 184 1.29 12.59 -2.53
C SER A 184 -0.02 12.04 -1.94
N GLU A 185 -1.15 12.17 -2.62
CA GLU A 185 -2.46 11.66 -2.18
C GLU A 185 -2.94 10.46 -3.00
N HIS A 186 -2.29 10.18 -4.12
CA HIS A 186 -2.72 9.18 -5.10
C HIS A 186 -1.59 8.23 -5.52
N GLY A 187 -0.40 8.39 -4.95
CA GLY A 187 0.82 7.75 -5.42
C GLY A 187 0.78 6.23 -5.32
N HIS A 188 0.15 5.66 -4.31
CA HIS A 188 0.03 4.21 -4.19
C HIS A 188 -0.81 3.64 -5.34
N TYR A 189 -1.99 4.21 -5.59
CA TYR A 189 -2.81 3.80 -6.73
C TYR A 189 -2.06 3.99 -8.04
N ILE A 190 -1.41 5.15 -8.24
CA ILE A 190 -0.66 5.45 -9.47
C ILE A 190 0.42 4.41 -9.71
N ASN A 191 1.15 3.97 -8.68
CA ASN A 191 2.15 2.91 -8.81
C ASN A 191 1.50 1.56 -9.12
N MET A 192 0.44 1.18 -8.38
CA MET A 192 -0.26 -0.09 -8.59
C MET A 192 -0.92 -0.19 -9.96
N SER A 193 -1.44 0.91 -10.51
CA SER A 193 -2.15 0.96 -11.80
C SER A 193 -1.24 1.24 -13.00
N SER A 194 0.01 1.63 -12.78
CA SER A 194 0.93 2.04 -13.85
C SER A 194 1.15 0.93 -14.89
N SER A 195 1.13 1.30 -16.15
CA SER A 195 1.55 0.45 -17.27
C SER A 195 3.06 0.51 -17.55
N ARG A 196 3.80 1.36 -16.83
CA ARG A 196 5.26 1.48 -16.96
C ARG A 196 6.01 0.36 -16.26
N TYR A 197 5.36 -0.31 -15.31
CA TYR A 197 5.95 -1.42 -14.58
C TYR A 197 5.41 -2.74 -15.10
N SER A 198 6.28 -3.73 -15.15
CA SER A 198 5.95 -5.10 -15.56
C SER A 198 6.08 -6.11 -14.42
N MET A 199 6.72 -5.71 -13.32
CA MET A 199 7.04 -6.58 -12.20
C MET A 199 6.83 -5.86 -10.87
N VAL A 200 6.56 -6.64 -9.81
CA VAL A 200 6.52 -6.16 -8.42
C VAL A 200 7.15 -7.19 -7.48
N ALA A 201 8.01 -6.70 -6.58
CA ALA A 201 8.53 -7.46 -5.45
C ALA A 201 7.82 -7.02 -4.18
N CYS A 202 7.29 -7.96 -3.40
CA CYS A 202 6.72 -7.69 -2.10
C CYS A 202 7.64 -8.25 -1.01
N GLY A 203 7.94 -7.44 0.00
CA GLY A 203 8.73 -7.83 1.15
C GLY A 203 8.08 -7.43 2.45
N TYR A 204 8.49 -8.09 3.53
CA TYR A 204 7.87 -7.92 4.85
C TYR A 204 8.92 -7.96 5.96
N TYR A 205 8.64 -7.21 7.00
CA TYR A 205 9.35 -7.31 8.26
C TYR A 205 8.35 -7.23 9.42
N THR A 206 8.47 -8.16 10.37
CA THR A 206 7.71 -8.10 11.62
C THR A 206 8.61 -7.58 12.72
N THR A 207 8.25 -6.43 13.31
CA THR A 207 9.00 -5.82 14.40
C THR A 207 8.95 -6.66 15.66
N PRO A 208 9.85 -6.44 16.63
CA PRO A 208 9.78 -7.11 17.94
C PRO A 208 8.49 -6.82 18.72
N SER A 209 7.78 -5.72 18.42
CA SER A 209 6.47 -5.40 18.98
C SER A 209 5.31 -6.15 18.29
N GLY A 210 5.58 -6.85 17.19
CA GLY A 210 4.59 -7.59 16.42
C GLY A 210 3.93 -6.82 15.29
N GLU A 211 4.34 -5.58 15.05
CA GLU A 211 3.86 -4.79 13.91
C GLU A 211 4.51 -5.25 12.61
N VAL A 212 3.72 -5.28 11.54
CA VAL A 212 4.19 -5.68 10.21
C VAL A 212 4.42 -4.43 9.36
N TRP A 213 5.59 -4.34 8.79
CA TRP A 213 5.95 -3.40 7.73
C TRP A 213 6.04 -4.18 6.41
N ALA A 214 5.44 -3.66 5.37
CA ALA A 214 5.45 -4.31 4.06
C ALA A 214 5.79 -3.31 2.97
N VAL A 215 6.68 -3.72 2.07
CA VAL A 215 7.17 -2.92 0.95
C VAL A 215 6.80 -3.57 -0.37
N GLN A 216 6.35 -2.78 -1.34
CA GLN A 216 6.09 -3.20 -2.70
C GLN A 216 6.98 -2.36 -3.64
N ASN A 217 8.00 -3.00 -4.23
CA ASN A 217 8.93 -2.39 -5.17
C ASN A 217 8.52 -2.70 -6.61
N PHE A 218 8.28 -1.69 -7.43
CA PHE A 218 7.82 -1.80 -8.82
C PHE A 218 8.98 -1.59 -9.80
N ARG A 219 8.97 -2.42 -10.88
CA ARG A 219 9.99 -2.39 -11.94
C ARG A 219 9.40 -2.55 -13.33
#